data_366b536f2d99e64b318d704d13c77364
#
_entry.id   366b536f2d99e64b318d704d13c77364
#
_cell.length_a   1.000
_cell.length_b   1.000
_cell.length_c   1.000
_cell.angle_alpha   90.00
_cell.angle_beta   90.00
_cell.angle_gamma   90.00
#
_symmetry.space_group_name_H-M   'P 1'
#
loop_
_entity.id
_entity.type
_entity.pdbx_description
1 polymer ?
#
loop_
_entity_poly.entity_id
_entity_poly.type
_entity_poly.pdbx_seq_one_letter_code
_entity_poly.pdbx_strand_id
1 'polypeptide(L)'
;MSGLLERFRAGDRRALSRLMSYVENRSPLGQEALKALFPLTGRAHLVGITGPPGAGKSTLVNALIREERERGRTVGVLAIDPSSTLTGGAALGDRIRMMENYADEGVFIRSMATRGQIGGLSLAVSGAAHLLDAFGFDLILIETVGVGQDEVDIADAADTTLVVQVPGLGDSIQTIKAGVLEIADILVVNKADRPEARQLVRDLRNMLLLSEHGAAMPPIVSTVAHEGKGVAKLADEIDAQRARLEASGGAQVRRGRRLRREVELLAGEQFDRWLRERLRALRAERAGEELVARELDPGSLAARLVEEFRALDQPAQR
;
A
#
# COMPACT_ATOMS: atom_id res chain seq x y z
N MET A 1 15.71 14.95 -17.34
CA MET A 1 15.48 14.55 -15.95
C MET A 1 15.96 15.61 -14.95
N SER A 2 17.17 16.16 -15.02
CA SER A 2 17.74 17.13 -14.06
C SER A 2 16.76 18.27 -13.69
N GLY A 3 16.29 19.06 -14.65
CA GLY A 3 15.37 20.16 -14.36
C GLY A 3 14.01 19.76 -13.74
N LEU A 4 13.54 18.51 -13.94
CA LEU A 4 12.32 18.02 -13.28
C LEU A 4 12.59 17.66 -11.81
N LEU A 5 13.76 17.08 -11.51
CA LEU A 5 14.18 16.79 -10.15
C LEU A 5 14.48 18.07 -9.34
N GLU A 6 15.05 19.10 -9.98
CA GLU A 6 15.26 20.40 -9.35
C GLU A 6 13.94 21.07 -8.97
N ARG A 7 12.96 21.06 -9.89
CA ARG A 7 11.61 21.57 -9.60
C ARG A 7 10.92 20.78 -8.49
N PHE A 8 11.06 19.46 -8.48
CA PHE A 8 10.54 18.61 -7.41
C PHE A 8 11.13 19.02 -6.05
N ARG A 9 12.46 19.17 -5.97
CA ARG A 9 13.14 19.58 -4.73
C ARG A 9 12.77 21.00 -4.29
N ALA A 10 12.35 21.86 -5.24
CA ALA A 10 11.83 23.20 -4.97
C ALA A 10 10.34 23.19 -4.54
N GLY A 11 9.71 22.02 -4.35
CA GLY A 11 8.32 21.93 -3.90
C GLY A 11 7.28 22.06 -5.01
N ASP A 12 7.67 21.90 -6.30
CA ASP A 12 6.73 22.01 -7.42
C ASP A 12 5.82 20.76 -7.50
N ARG A 13 4.57 20.93 -7.16
CA ARG A 13 3.54 19.86 -7.19
C ARG A 13 3.28 19.30 -8.60
N ARG A 14 3.49 20.11 -9.65
CA ARG A 14 3.37 19.60 -11.03
C ARG A 14 4.51 18.65 -11.35
N ALA A 15 5.71 18.94 -10.84
CA ALA A 15 6.84 18.04 -10.95
C ALA A 15 6.59 16.72 -10.21
N LEU A 16 6.06 16.77 -8.97
CA LEU A 16 5.63 15.59 -8.21
C LEU A 16 4.61 14.76 -9.01
N SER A 17 3.52 15.37 -9.49
CA SER A 17 2.47 14.68 -10.27
C SER A 17 3.04 14.01 -11.52
N ARG A 18 3.99 14.65 -12.20
CA ARG A 18 4.63 14.09 -13.39
C ARG A 18 5.55 12.92 -13.06
N LEU A 19 6.34 13.03 -12.00
CA LEU A 19 7.18 11.92 -11.51
C LEU A 19 6.34 10.74 -11.06
N MET A 20 5.22 10.97 -10.36
CA MET A 20 4.28 9.90 -10.02
C MET A 20 3.78 9.16 -11.24
N SER A 21 3.42 9.87 -12.32
CA SER A 21 2.99 9.22 -13.56
C SER A 21 4.11 8.39 -14.20
N TYR A 22 5.37 8.82 -14.12
CA TYR A 22 6.50 8.02 -14.60
C TYR A 22 6.74 6.79 -13.74
N VAL A 23 6.58 6.89 -12.41
CA VAL A 23 6.70 5.76 -11.48
C VAL A 23 5.55 4.77 -11.67
N GLU A 24 4.32 5.24 -11.75
CA GLU A 24 3.12 4.42 -11.99
C GLU A 24 3.22 3.64 -13.30
N ASN A 25 3.75 4.26 -14.36
CA ASN A 25 3.97 3.62 -15.65
C ASN A 25 5.29 2.83 -15.74
N ARG A 26 6.05 2.73 -14.65
CA ARG A 26 7.33 2.00 -14.56
C ARG A 26 8.32 2.40 -15.66
N SER A 27 8.32 3.66 -16.04
CA SER A 27 9.21 4.16 -17.07
C SER A 27 10.66 4.22 -16.55
N PRO A 28 11.66 4.13 -17.44
CA PRO A 28 13.08 4.33 -17.07
C PRO A 28 13.32 5.65 -16.34
N LEU A 29 12.60 6.70 -16.72
CA LEU A 29 12.65 8.02 -16.06
C LEU A 29 12.11 7.97 -14.63
N GLY A 30 11.08 7.16 -14.36
CA GLY A 30 10.56 6.93 -13.02
C GLY A 30 11.56 6.22 -12.12
N GLN A 31 12.23 5.20 -12.64
CA GLN A 31 13.28 4.47 -11.92
C GLN A 31 14.49 5.36 -11.60
N GLU A 32 14.94 6.16 -12.56
CA GLU A 32 16.01 7.14 -12.36
C GLU A 32 15.64 8.16 -11.28
N ALA A 33 14.39 8.66 -11.30
CA ALA A 33 13.91 9.59 -10.29
C ALA A 33 13.87 8.97 -8.89
N LEU A 34 13.33 7.74 -8.74
CA LEU A 34 13.32 7.02 -7.47
C LEU A 34 14.74 6.84 -6.93
N LYS A 35 15.68 6.39 -7.75
CA LYS A 35 17.08 6.23 -7.36
C LYS A 35 17.68 7.56 -6.84
N ALA A 36 17.40 8.68 -7.53
CA ALA A 36 17.95 9.99 -7.17
C ALA A 36 17.30 10.61 -5.92
N LEU A 37 16.05 10.24 -5.61
CA LEU A 37 15.25 10.80 -4.52
C LEU A 37 15.22 9.90 -3.28
N PHE A 38 15.54 8.61 -3.41
CA PHE A 38 15.52 7.65 -2.31
C PHE A 38 16.29 8.09 -1.06
N PRO A 39 17.48 8.74 -1.15
CA PRO A 39 18.19 9.24 0.03
C PRO A 39 17.44 10.31 0.84
N LEU A 40 16.39 10.93 0.27
CA LEU A 40 15.56 11.92 0.92
C LEU A 40 14.36 11.33 1.65
N THR A 41 14.12 10.04 1.52
CA THR A 41 13.01 9.31 2.14
C THR A 41 13.29 8.92 3.58
N GLY A 42 12.26 8.46 4.29
CA GLY A 42 12.38 7.88 5.62
C GLY A 42 11.94 8.80 6.76
N ARG A 43 11.19 9.87 6.47
CA ARG A 43 10.67 10.82 7.46
C ARG A 43 9.16 10.71 7.64
N ALA A 44 8.43 10.49 6.56
CA ALA A 44 6.99 10.36 6.59
C ALA A 44 6.56 9.15 7.41
N HIS A 45 5.44 9.28 8.12
CA HIS A 45 4.75 8.15 8.74
C HIS A 45 3.71 7.59 7.77
N LEU A 46 3.83 6.32 7.41
CA LEU A 46 2.93 5.66 6.48
C LEU A 46 1.81 4.97 7.26
N VAL A 47 0.56 5.35 6.99
CA VAL A 47 -0.64 4.78 7.62
C VAL A 47 -1.47 4.06 6.57
N GLY A 48 -1.57 2.75 6.71
CA GLY A 48 -2.41 1.89 5.89
C GLY A 48 -3.84 1.84 6.44
N ILE A 49 -4.83 1.95 5.57
CA ILE A 49 -6.25 1.96 5.93
C ILE A 49 -6.95 0.88 5.12
N THR A 50 -7.44 -0.15 5.82
CA THR A 50 -8.15 -1.28 5.22
C THR A 50 -9.45 -1.58 5.95
N GLY A 51 -10.25 -2.49 5.41
CA GLY A 51 -11.55 -2.89 5.94
C GLY A 51 -12.57 -3.11 4.83
N PRO A 52 -13.75 -3.67 5.13
CA PRO A 52 -14.72 -4.08 4.13
C PRO A 52 -15.24 -2.91 3.27
N PRO A 53 -15.77 -3.21 2.07
CA PRO A 53 -16.44 -2.20 1.24
C PRO A 53 -17.60 -1.57 2.02
N GLY A 54 -17.80 -0.26 1.85
CA GLY A 54 -18.85 0.45 2.57
C GLY A 54 -18.54 0.76 4.05
N ALA A 55 -17.38 0.40 4.58
CA ALA A 55 -16.96 0.75 5.93
C ALA A 55 -16.76 2.27 6.15
N GLY A 56 -16.70 3.04 5.07
CA GLY A 56 -16.52 4.49 5.12
C GLY A 56 -15.06 4.90 5.23
N LYS A 57 -14.13 4.09 4.68
CA LYS A 57 -12.70 4.37 4.67
C LYS A 57 -12.38 5.73 4.04
N SER A 58 -12.89 6.01 2.85
CA SER A 58 -12.63 7.28 2.16
C SER A 58 -13.19 8.49 2.93
N THR A 59 -14.33 8.32 3.61
CA THR A 59 -14.87 9.36 4.50
C THR A 59 -13.96 9.56 5.71
N LEU A 60 -13.43 8.47 6.27
CA LEU A 60 -12.48 8.52 7.38
C LEU A 60 -11.16 9.17 6.97
N VAL A 61 -10.65 8.84 5.78
CA VAL A 61 -9.45 9.48 5.19
C VAL A 61 -9.65 10.99 5.07
N ASN A 62 -10.79 11.44 4.54
CA ASN A 62 -11.10 12.87 4.45
C ASN A 62 -11.17 13.55 5.82
N ALA A 63 -11.74 12.88 6.81
CA ALA A 63 -11.80 13.41 8.18
C ALA A 63 -10.41 13.47 8.83
N LEU A 64 -9.56 12.45 8.62
CA LEU A 64 -8.18 12.45 9.08
C LEU A 64 -7.34 13.54 8.38
N ILE A 65 -7.52 13.76 7.08
CA ILE A 65 -6.84 14.86 6.39
C ILE A 65 -7.14 16.18 7.09
N ARG A 66 -8.40 16.50 7.36
CA ARG A 66 -8.78 17.75 8.03
C ARG A 66 -8.14 17.87 9.41
N GLU A 67 -8.24 16.83 10.24
CA GLU A 67 -7.65 16.78 11.57
C GLU A 67 -6.13 16.99 11.52
N GLU A 68 -5.43 16.31 10.63
CA GLU A 68 -3.98 16.43 10.50
C GLU A 68 -3.56 17.81 9.95
N ARG A 69 -4.37 18.40 9.06
CA ARG A 69 -4.15 19.76 8.58
C ARG A 69 -4.38 20.81 9.68
N GLU A 70 -5.37 20.62 10.54
CA GLU A 70 -5.57 21.46 11.72
C GLU A 70 -4.41 21.36 12.71
N ARG A 71 -3.73 20.20 12.79
CA ARG A 71 -2.48 20.01 13.54
C ARG A 71 -1.24 20.59 12.83
N GLY A 72 -1.40 21.19 11.65
CA GLY A 72 -0.33 21.81 10.87
C GLY A 72 0.51 20.84 10.05
N ARG A 73 0.12 19.56 9.92
CA ARG A 73 0.86 18.54 9.17
C ARG A 73 0.44 18.50 7.71
N THR A 74 1.40 18.14 6.85
CA THR A 74 1.16 17.89 5.42
C THR A 74 0.79 16.43 5.19
N VAL A 75 -0.21 16.18 4.32
CA VAL A 75 -0.78 14.83 4.12
C VAL A 75 -0.75 14.42 2.66
N GLY A 76 -0.03 13.34 2.36
CA GLY A 76 -0.11 12.64 1.08
C GLY A 76 -1.15 11.50 1.15
N VAL A 77 -1.95 11.31 0.11
CA VAL A 77 -2.93 10.22 0.04
C VAL A 77 -2.72 9.41 -1.23
N LEU A 78 -2.61 8.10 -1.07
CA LEU A 78 -2.61 7.11 -2.14
C LEU A 78 -3.90 6.28 -2.02
N ALA A 79 -4.88 6.55 -2.88
CA ALA A 79 -6.10 5.78 -2.95
C ALA A 79 -5.93 4.67 -3.99
N ILE A 80 -6.00 3.41 -3.53
CA ILE A 80 -5.78 2.25 -4.40
C ILE A 80 -7.14 1.74 -4.85
N ASP A 81 -7.46 1.94 -6.12
CA ASP A 81 -8.70 1.47 -6.73
C ASP A 81 -8.50 0.17 -7.50
N PRO A 82 -9.49 -0.75 -7.52
CA PRO A 82 -9.45 -1.86 -8.45
C PRO A 82 -9.41 -1.31 -9.87
N SER A 83 -8.55 -1.89 -10.70
CA SER A 83 -8.48 -1.52 -12.11
C SER A 83 -9.83 -1.68 -12.78
N SER A 84 -10.32 -0.64 -13.46
CA SER A 84 -11.45 -0.78 -14.36
C SER A 84 -11.09 -1.77 -15.46
N THR A 85 -11.88 -2.85 -15.59
CA THR A 85 -11.72 -3.85 -16.66
C THR A 85 -11.87 -3.26 -18.06
N LEU A 86 -12.54 -2.11 -18.17
CA LEU A 86 -12.82 -1.44 -19.44
C LEU A 86 -11.78 -0.39 -19.83
N THR A 87 -11.20 0.33 -18.88
CA THR A 87 -10.30 1.46 -19.17
C THR A 87 -8.87 1.25 -18.69
N GLY A 88 -8.61 0.23 -17.87
CA GLY A 88 -7.30 0.00 -17.23
C GLY A 88 -6.85 1.11 -16.26
N GLY A 89 -7.71 2.11 -16.00
CA GLY A 89 -7.46 3.22 -15.08
C GLY A 89 -8.26 3.10 -13.78
N ALA A 90 -7.95 3.93 -12.79
CA ALA A 90 -8.69 4.01 -11.54
C ALA A 90 -10.14 4.48 -11.78
N ALA A 91 -11.10 3.91 -11.04
CA ALA A 91 -12.50 4.28 -11.17
C ALA A 91 -12.72 5.75 -10.73
N LEU A 92 -13.47 6.53 -11.52
CA LEU A 92 -13.68 7.98 -11.31
C LEU A 92 -14.43 8.33 -10.00
N GLY A 93 -15.10 7.35 -9.36
CA GLY A 93 -16.04 7.59 -8.27
C GLY A 93 -15.40 8.14 -6.97
N ASP A 94 -14.18 7.75 -6.65
CA ASP A 94 -13.54 8.17 -5.40
C ASP A 94 -12.86 9.54 -5.49
N ARG A 95 -12.49 9.98 -6.69
CA ARG A 95 -11.97 11.35 -6.91
C ARG A 95 -12.96 12.44 -6.51
N ILE A 96 -14.26 12.23 -6.76
CA ILE A 96 -15.30 13.23 -6.48
C ILE A 96 -15.46 13.44 -4.96
N ARG A 97 -15.27 12.38 -4.16
CA ARG A 97 -15.43 12.45 -2.70
C ARG A 97 -14.29 13.18 -2.00
N MET A 98 -13.12 13.29 -2.62
CA MET A 98 -11.93 13.95 -2.06
C MET A 98 -11.70 15.36 -2.64
N MET A 99 -12.59 15.86 -3.49
CA MET A 99 -12.42 17.15 -4.18
C MET A 99 -12.31 18.36 -3.24
N GLU A 100 -12.88 18.30 -2.05
CA GLU A 100 -12.82 19.38 -1.05
C GLU A 100 -11.38 19.71 -0.62
N ASN A 101 -10.47 18.75 -0.66
CA ASN A 101 -9.09 18.89 -0.20
C ASN A 101 -8.09 19.27 -1.32
N TYR A 102 -8.53 19.38 -2.59
CA TYR A 102 -7.63 19.68 -3.71
C TYR A 102 -7.06 21.10 -3.69
N ALA A 103 -7.75 22.04 -3.03
CA ALA A 103 -7.32 23.43 -2.92
C ALA A 103 -6.27 23.64 -1.80
N ASP A 104 -6.10 22.69 -0.90
CA ASP A 104 -5.14 22.78 0.20
C ASP A 104 -3.73 22.42 -0.30
N GLU A 105 -2.80 23.36 -0.21
CA GLU A 105 -1.40 23.16 -0.61
C GLU A 105 -0.67 22.14 0.27
N GLY A 106 -1.12 21.87 1.47
CA GLY A 106 -0.59 20.84 2.37
C GLY A 106 -1.13 19.43 2.11
N VAL A 107 -2.03 19.25 1.12
CA VAL A 107 -2.62 17.96 0.80
C VAL A 107 -2.29 17.55 -0.63
N PHE A 108 -1.88 16.31 -0.84
CA PHE A 108 -1.70 15.72 -2.17
C PHE A 108 -2.42 14.39 -2.27
N ILE A 109 -3.29 14.22 -3.26
CA ILE A 109 -4.10 13.02 -3.43
C ILE A 109 -3.83 12.40 -4.81
N ARG A 110 -3.55 11.09 -4.83
CA ARG A 110 -3.37 10.31 -6.05
C ARG A 110 -4.16 9.02 -5.98
N SER A 111 -5.09 8.81 -6.93
CA SER A 111 -5.70 7.50 -7.16
C SER A 111 -4.80 6.66 -8.05
N MET A 112 -4.59 5.42 -7.66
CA MET A 112 -3.73 4.45 -8.35
C MET A 112 -4.53 3.19 -8.64
N ALA A 113 -4.32 2.59 -9.82
CA ALA A 113 -4.97 1.35 -10.21
C ALA A 113 -4.09 0.14 -9.86
N THR A 114 -4.69 -0.93 -9.32
CA THR A 114 -3.97 -2.17 -8.96
C THR A 114 -3.43 -2.95 -10.16
N ARG A 115 -3.92 -2.68 -11.38
CA ARG A 115 -3.53 -3.29 -12.67
C ARG A 115 -3.40 -4.82 -12.66
N GLY A 116 -4.13 -5.51 -11.76
CA GLY A 116 -4.22 -6.97 -11.74
C GLY A 116 -2.91 -7.71 -11.44
N GLN A 117 -1.94 -7.08 -10.80
CA GLN A 117 -0.68 -7.75 -10.48
C GLN A 117 -0.83 -8.64 -9.26
N ILE A 118 -0.48 -9.90 -9.43
CA ILE A 118 -0.32 -10.89 -8.36
C ILE A 118 0.86 -10.42 -7.49
N GLY A 119 0.61 -10.13 -6.23
CA GLY A 119 1.66 -9.77 -5.27
C GLY A 119 1.51 -8.39 -4.65
N GLY A 120 0.33 -8.10 -4.12
CA GLY A 120 0.15 -7.04 -3.14
C GLY A 120 0.19 -5.62 -3.67
N LEU A 121 0.25 -4.71 -2.74
CA LEU A 121 0.42 -3.28 -2.98
C LEU A 121 1.50 -3.07 -4.02
N SER A 122 1.12 -2.63 -5.21
CA SER A 122 2.00 -2.66 -6.37
C SER A 122 3.28 -1.87 -6.11
N LEU A 123 4.39 -2.26 -6.74
CA LEU A 123 5.64 -1.49 -6.76
C LEU A 123 5.39 -0.01 -7.11
N ALA A 124 4.32 0.28 -7.84
CA ALA A 124 3.90 1.64 -8.13
C ALA A 124 3.45 2.40 -6.87
N VAL A 125 2.77 1.73 -5.93
CA VAL A 125 2.36 2.35 -4.65
C VAL A 125 3.56 2.61 -3.76
N SER A 126 4.50 1.65 -3.65
CA SER A 126 5.77 1.86 -2.93
C SER A 126 6.55 3.03 -3.51
N GLY A 127 6.73 3.06 -4.83
CA GLY A 127 7.42 4.17 -5.49
C GLY A 127 6.72 5.51 -5.33
N ALA A 128 5.38 5.54 -5.36
CA ALA A 128 4.61 6.76 -5.09
C ALA A 128 4.75 7.22 -3.63
N ALA A 129 4.76 6.30 -2.66
CA ALA A 129 5.01 6.60 -1.26
C ALA A 129 6.41 7.19 -1.06
N HIS A 130 7.45 6.63 -1.72
CA HIS A 130 8.80 7.21 -1.71
C HIS A 130 8.84 8.63 -2.27
N LEU A 131 8.08 8.92 -3.34
CA LEU A 131 8.00 10.28 -3.89
C LEU A 131 7.33 11.27 -2.93
N LEU A 132 6.24 10.86 -2.25
CA LEU A 132 5.58 11.70 -1.25
C LEU A 132 6.49 11.97 -0.05
N ASP A 133 7.17 10.96 0.45
CA ASP A 133 8.12 11.06 1.56
C ASP A 133 9.31 11.97 1.18
N ALA A 134 9.92 11.77 0.00
CA ALA A 134 11.00 12.61 -0.50
C ALA A 134 10.57 14.06 -0.80
N PHE A 135 9.28 14.28 -1.10
CA PHE A 135 8.72 15.62 -1.31
C PHE A 135 8.53 16.37 0.01
N GLY A 136 8.43 15.64 1.14
CA GLY A 136 8.39 16.22 2.48
C GLY A 136 7.01 16.18 3.14
N PHE A 137 6.11 15.27 2.74
CA PHE A 137 4.87 15.05 3.47
C PHE A 137 5.15 14.40 4.83
N ASP A 138 4.46 14.87 5.88
CA ASP A 138 4.61 14.37 7.26
C ASP A 138 3.90 13.03 7.45
N LEU A 139 2.73 12.89 6.82
CA LEU A 139 1.87 11.71 6.89
C LEU A 139 1.49 11.24 5.49
N ILE A 140 1.56 9.93 5.26
CA ILE A 140 1.12 9.32 4.01
C ILE A 140 0.03 8.30 4.33
N LEU A 141 -1.21 8.57 3.89
CA LEU A 141 -2.35 7.68 4.02
C LEU A 141 -2.46 6.81 2.78
N ILE A 142 -2.51 5.49 2.97
CA ILE A 142 -2.67 4.51 1.90
C ILE A 142 -4.00 3.80 2.12
N GLU A 143 -5.00 4.10 1.27
CA GLU A 143 -6.34 3.53 1.35
C GLU A 143 -6.50 2.40 0.36
N THR A 144 -6.95 1.21 0.82
CA THR A 144 -7.30 0.07 -0.04
C THR A 144 -8.81 -0.03 -0.23
N VAL A 145 -9.23 -0.65 -1.35
CA VAL A 145 -10.66 -0.82 -1.68
C VAL A 145 -11.37 -1.85 -0.80
N GLY A 146 -10.63 -2.68 -0.06
CA GLY A 146 -11.21 -3.64 0.88
C GLY A 146 -11.79 -4.90 0.23
N VAL A 147 -11.16 -5.38 -0.85
CA VAL A 147 -11.54 -6.65 -1.50
C VAL A 147 -10.31 -7.55 -1.62
N GLY A 148 -10.31 -8.66 -0.87
CA GLY A 148 -9.36 -9.75 -1.08
C GLY A 148 -8.02 -9.64 -0.34
N GLN A 149 -6.94 -10.03 -1.01
CA GLN A 149 -5.59 -10.19 -0.47
C GLN A 149 -4.89 -8.86 -0.15
N ASP A 150 -5.37 -7.77 -0.76
CA ASP A 150 -4.87 -6.40 -0.54
C ASP A 150 -5.00 -5.95 0.93
N GLU A 151 -5.87 -6.62 1.71
CA GLU A 151 -6.06 -6.33 3.14
C GLU A 151 -4.84 -6.69 3.99
N VAL A 152 -4.11 -7.75 3.63
CA VAL A 152 -2.90 -8.21 4.36
C VAL A 152 -1.67 -7.44 3.86
N ASP A 153 -1.61 -7.18 2.56
CA ASP A 153 -0.48 -6.51 1.93
C ASP A 153 -0.28 -5.06 2.42
N ILE A 154 -1.37 -4.42 2.91
CA ILE A 154 -1.28 -3.07 3.48
C ILE A 154 -0.40 -3.01 4.73
N ALA A 155 -0.37 -4.08 5.54
CA ALA A 155 0.45 -4.16 6.74
C ALA A 155 1.96 -4.18 6.42
N ASP A 156 2.32 -4.77 5.28
CA ASP A 156 3.71 -4.78 4.81
C ASP A 156 4.13 -3.43 4.19
N ALA A 157 3.14 -2.63 3.76
CA ALA A 157 3.38 -1.35 3.09
C ALA A 157 3.37 -0.15 4.05
N ALA A 158 2.83 -0.28 5.26
CA ALA A 158 2.61 0.81 6.21
C ALA A 158 3.47 0.67 7.47
N ASP A 159 3.64 1.79 8.17
CA ASP A 159 4.22 1.83 9.52
C ASP A 159 3.14 1.59 10.59
N THR A 160 1.90 2.02 10.32
CA THR A 160 0.72 1.77 11.17
C THR A 160 -0.45 1.32 10.31
N THR A 161 -1.15 0.26 10.71
CA THR A 161 -2.30 -0.28 10.01
C THR A 161 -3.59 -0.01 10.77
N LEU A 162 -4.51 0.72 10.14
CA LEU A 162 -5.87 0.92 10.61
C LEU A 162 -6.80 -0.10 9.96
N VAL A 163 -7.48 -0.90 10.77
CA VAL A 163 -8.52 -1.81 10.30
C VAL A 163 -9.88 -1.25 10.65
N VAL A 164 -10.61 -0.80 9.63
CA VAL A 164 -11.91 -0.13 9.79
C VAL A 164 -13.02 -1.17 9.74
N GLN A 165 -13.85 -1.19 10.78
CA GLN A 165 -15.03 -2.04 10.90
C GLN A 165 -16.29 -1.18 11.06
N VAL A 166 -17.46 -1.73 10.73
CA VAL A 166 -18.74 -1.04 10.89
C VAL A 166 -19.82 -1.99 11.41
N PRO A 167 -20.75 -1.50 12.24
CA PRO A 167 -21.87 -2.31 12.69
C PRO A 167 -22.78 -2.72 11.52
N GLY A 168 -23.32 -3.96 11.57
CA GLY A 168 -24.38 -4.41 10.66
C GLY A 168 -23.94 -4.90 9.28
N LEU A 169 -22.65 -5.15 9.04
CA LEU A 169 -22.17 -5.86 7.86
C LEU A 169 -22.06 -7.38 8.13
N GLY A 170 -23.15 -8.10 7.87
CA GLY A 170 -23.23 -9.57 7.98
C GLY A 170 -23.19 -10.06 9.45
N ASP A 171 -23.13 -11.41 9.63
CA ASP A 171 -22.77 -11.99 10.95
C ASP A 171 -21.38 -11.48 11.32
N SER A 172 -21.37 -10.47 12.18
CA SER A 172 -20.22 -9.55 12.40
C SER A 172 -18.93 -10.27 12.81
N ILE A 173 -19.02 -11.44 13.40
CA ILE A 173 -17.87 -12.24 13.87
C ILE A 173 -17.31 -13.12 12.75
N GLN A 174 -18.15 -13.70 11.88
CA GLN A 174 -17.69 -14.61 10.81
C GLN A 174 -17.08 -13.87 9.61
N THR A 175 -17.40 -12.59 9.43
CA THR A 175 -16.90 -11.76 8.33
C THR A 175 -15.51 -11.16 8.63
N ILE A 176 -15.14 -11.10 9.92
CA ILE A 176 -13.80 -10.67 10.33
C ILE A 176 -12.86 -11.86 10.13
N LYS A 177 -12.21 -11.93 8.98
CA LYS A 177 -11.15 -12.91 8.73
C LYS A 177 -10.10 -12.80 9.83
N ALA A 178 -9.77 -13.89 10.51
CA ALA A 178 -8.81 -13.90 11.61
C ALA A 178 -7.50 -13.16 11.25
N GLY A 179 -6.98 -13.33 10.04
CA GLY A 179 -5.78 -12.66 9.58
C GLY A 179 -5.86 -11.13 9.50
N VAL A 180 -7.06 -10.54 9.40
CA VAL A 180 -7.21 -9.07 9.34
C VAL A 180 -7.07 -8.44 10.72
N LEU A 181 -7.43 -9.14 11.80
CA LEU A 181 -7.19 -8.67 13.16
C LEU A 181 -5.72 -8.73 13.56
N GLU A 182 -4.99 -9.71 13.03
CA GLU A 182 -3.56 -9.90 13.32
C GLU A 182 -2.68 -8.78 12.76
N ILE A 183 -3.13 -8.11 11.69
CA ILE A 183 -2.41 -7.00 11.08
C ILE A 183 -2.75 -5.63 11.66
N ALA A 184 -3.78 -5.53 12.52
CA ALA A 184 -4.26 -4.27 13.04
C ALA A 184 -3.34 -3.70 14.13
N ASP A 185 -2.81 -2.51 13.90
CA ASP A 185 -2.21 -1.70 14.96
C ASP A 185 -3.27 -0.89 15.72
N ILE A 186 -4.35 -0.49 15.02
CA ILE A 186 -5.48 0.22 15.58
C ILE A 186 -6.75 -0.31 14.91
N LEU A 187 -7.74 -0.70 15.71
CA LEU A 187 -9.08 -1.06 15.24
C LEU A 187 -9.98 0.17 15.28
N VAL A 188 -10.63 0.46 14.16
CA VAL A 188 -11.56 1.58 14.05
C VAL A 188 -12.98 1.07 13.87
N VAL A 189 -13.89 1.38 14.80
CA VAL A 189 -15.31 1.14 14.64
C VAL A 189 -15.95 2.43 14.11
N ASN A 190 -16.09 2.50 12.78
CA ASN A 190 -16.73 3.65 12.14
C ASN A 190 -18.25 3.50 12.11
N LYS A 191 -18.98 4.59 11.84
CA LYS A 191 -20.44 4.69 11.95
C LYS A 191 -20.91 4.32 13.38
N ALA A 192 -20.20 4.81 14.38
CA ALA A 192 -20.45 4.54 15.78
C ALA A 192 -21.73 5.20 16.34
N ASP A 193 -22.41 6.00 15.53
CA ASP A 193 -23.76 6.50 15.73
C ASP A 193 -24.83 5.40 15.68
N ARG A 194 -24.53 4.24 15.05
CA ARG A 194 -25.44 3.12 14.96
C ARG A 194 -25.56 2.36 16.28
N PRO A 195 -26.79 1.88 16.63
CA PRO A 195 -27.04 1.20 17.92
C PRO A 195 -26.11 0.00 18.18
N GLU A 196 -25.78 -0.76 17.13
CA GLU A 196 -24.98 -1.98 17.21
C GLU A 196 -23.48 -1.73 17.43
N ALA A 197 -23.02 -0.48 17.33
CA ALA A 197 -21.60 -0.14 17.45
C ALA A 197 -21.01 -0.55 18.80
N ARG A 198 -21.77 -0.38 19.88
CA ARG A 198 -21.32 -0.80 21.22
C ARG A 198 -21.15 -2.32 21.33
N GLN A 199 -22.00 -3.09 20.66
CA GLN A 199 -21.88 -4.53 20.61
C GLN A 199 -20.63 -4.93 19.82
N LEU A 200 -20.41 -4.37 18.64
CA LEU A 200 -19.22 -4.61 17.83
C LEU A 200 -17.91 -4.35 18.60
N VAL A 201 -17.85 -3.25 19.38
CA VAL A 201 -16.68 -2.97 20.23
C VAL A 201 -16.46 -4.07 21.27
N ARG A 202 -17.52 -4.59 21.90
CA ARG A 202 -17.41 -5.70 22.86
C ARG A 202 -16.92 -6.98 22.18
N ASP A 203 -17.47 -7.28 21.02
CA ASP A 203 -17.12 -8.48 20.26
C ASP A 203 -15.66 -8.46 19.82
N LEU A 204 -15.20 -7.31 19.30
CA LEU A 204 -13.78 -7.11 18.95
C LEU A 204 -12.85 -7.29 20.15
N ARG A 205 -13.21 -6.73 21.32
CA ARG A 205 -12.43 -6.93 22.56
C ARG A 205 -12.36 -8.40 22.97
N ASN A 206 -13.48 -9.10 22.90
CA ASN A 206 -13.51 -10.52 23.23
C ASN A 206 -12.65 -11.34 22.27
N MET A 207 -12.68 -11.03 20.98
CA MET A 207 -11.83 -11.70 19.98
C MET A 207 -10.34 -11.46 20.25
N LEU A 208 -9.95 -10.22 20.56
CA LEU A 208 -8.58 -9.88 20.92
C LEU A 208 -8.10 -10.59 22.18
N LEU A 209 -8.99 -10.80 23.15
CA LEU A 209 -8.67 -11.55 24.38
C LEU A 209 -8.46 -13.05 24.12
N LEU A 210 -9.10 -13.60 23.09
CA LEU A 210 -9.00 -15.01 22.73
C LEU A 210 -7.83 -15.30 21.77
N SER A 211 -7.32 -14.27 21.10
CA SER A 211 -6.16 -14.39 20.23
C SER A 211 -4.87 -14.28 21.07
N GLU A 212 -3.84 -15.04 20.73
CA GLU A 212 -2.53 -15.03 21.39
C GLU A 212 -1.73 -13.72 21.11
N HIS A 213 -2.43 -12.60 21.12
CA HIS A 213 -1.81 -11.29 20.96
C HIS A 213 -1.05 -10.93 22.23
N GLY A 214 0.08 -11.42 22.51
CA GLY A 214 0.97 -11.03 23.58
C GLY A 214 0.58 -9.77 24.40
N ALA A 215 1.46 -9.11 25.08
CA ALA A 215 1.17 -8.03 26.04
C ALA A 215 0.54 -6.73 25.49
N ALA A 216 0.31 -6.57 24.17
CA ALA A 216 -0.16 -5.31 23.59
C ALA A 216 -1.35 -5.52 22.62
N MET A 217 -2.57 -5.45 23.17
CA MET A 217 -3.79 -5.40 22.34
C MET A 217 -3.87 -4.09 21.55
N PRO A 218 -4.26 -4.12 20.27
CA PRO A 218 -4.52 -2.90 19.51
C PRO A 218 -5.67 -2.09 20.14
N PRO A 219 -5.54 -0.76 20.24
CA PRO A 219 -6.62 0.09 20.71
C PRO A 219 -7.81 0.04 19.75
N ILE A 220 -9.03 0.16 20.32
CA ILE A 220 -10.27 0.24 19.57
C ILE A 220 -10.79 1.67 19.67
N VAL A 221 -10.89 2.36 18.53
CA VAL A 221 -11.38 3.74 18.43
C VAL A 221 -12.72 3.76 17.72
N SER A 222 -13.73 4.36 18.35
CA SER A 222 -15.04 4.57 17.72
C SER A 222 -15.09 5.93 17.03
N THR A 223 -15.55 5.95 15.76
CA THR A 223 -15.63 7.17 14.95
C THR A 223 -17.01 7.31 14.28
N VAL A 224 -17.43 8.57 14.09
CA VAL A 224 -18.51 8.95 13.17
C VAL A 224 -17.84 9.87 12.14
N ALA A 225 -17.21 9.27 11.15
CA ALA A 225 -16.26 9.97 10.27
C ALA A 225 -16.88 11.16 9.52
N HIS A 226 -18.14 11.07 9.10
CA HIS A 226 -18.83 12.16 8.39
C HIS A 226 -19.14 13.37 9.29
N GLU A 227 -19.13 13.19 10.61
CA GLU A 227 -19.30 14.26 11.60
C GLU A 227 -17.98 14.70 12.25
N GLY A 228 -16.87 14.06 11.91
CA GLY A 228 -15.56 14.29 12.54
C GLY A 228 -15.43 13.72 13.97
N LYS A 229 -16.50 13.14 14.54
CA LYS A 229 -16.46 12.62 15.92
C LYS A 229 -15.51 11.44 16.06
N GLY A 230 -14.63 11.49 17.07
CA GLY A 230 -13.64 10.46 17.38
C GLY A 230 -12.42 10.51 16.48
N VAL A 231 -12.33 11.39 15.49
CA VAL A 231 -11.21 11.48 14.55
C VAL A 231 -9.96 12.04 15.24
N ALA A 232 -10.10 13.07 16.07
CA ALA A 232 -9.00 13.60 16.87
C ALA A 232 -8.37 12.51 17.77
N LYS A 233 -9.21 11.69 18.43
CA LYS A 233 -8.72 10.55 19.20
C LYS A 233 -8.01 9.51 18.33
N LEU A 234 -8.48 9.26 17.11
CA LEU A 234 -7.82 8.35 16.19
C LEU A 234 -6.44 8.87 15.78
N ALA A 235 -6.33 10.18 15.51
CA ALA A 235 -5.05 10.82 15.21
C ALA A 235 -4.08 10.75 16.41
N ASP A 236 -4.57 10.91 17.65
CA ASP A 236 -3.76 10.74 18.86
C ASP A 236 -3.25 9.29 19.01
N GLU A 237 -4.07 8.29 18.68
CA GLU A 237 -3.65 6.88 18.72
C GLU A 237 -2.62 6.55 17.61
N ILE A 238 -2.73 7.19 16.43
CA ILE A 238 -1.71 7.08 15.36
C ILE A 238 -0.38 7.66 15.85
N ASP A 239 -0.40 8.84 16.49
CA ASP A 239 0.78 9.47 17.06
C ASP A 239 1.40 8.61 18.19
N ALA A 240 0.55 8.06 19.07
CA ALA A 240 1.00 7.17 20.13
C ALA A 240 1.63 5.89 19.57
N GLN A 241 1.08 5.33 18.48
CA GLN A 241 1.66 4.16 17.82
C GLN A 241 3.00 4.50 17.16
N ARG A 242 3.10 5.64 16.48
CA ARG A 242 4.37 6.14 15.94
C ARG A 242 5.43 6.26 17.03
N ALA A 243 5.10 6.89 18.15
CA ALA A 243 5.99 7.05 19.27
C ALA A 243 6.45 5.69 19.89
N ARG A 244 5.52 4.72 20.01
CA ARG A 244 5.85 3.35 20.44
C ARG A 244 6.84 2.66 19.50
N LEU A 245 6.61 2.78 18.19
CA LEU A 245 7.49 2.21 17.17
C LEU A 245 8.89 2.86 17.18
N GLU A 246 8.97 4.16 17.36
CA GLU A 246 10.25 4.89 17.47
C GLU A 246 11.01 4.48 18.73
N ALA A 247 10.35 4.45 19.88
CA ALA A 247 10.94 4.09 21.16
C ALA A 247 11.45 2.64 21.22
N SER A 248 10.74 1.70 20.57
CA SER A 248 11.11 0.28 20.56
C SER A 248 12.09 -0.11 19.44
N GLY A 249 12.46 0.81 18.54
CA GLY A 249 13.18 0.47 17.30
C GLY A 249 12.32 -0.25 16.26
N GLY A 250 11.03 -0.44 16.52
CA GLY A 250 10.08 -1.13 15.64
C GLY A 250 9.90 -0.42 14.29
N ALA A 251 10.06 0.92 14.26
CA ALA A 251 10.00 1.69 13.04
C ALA A 251 11.05 1.25 12.01
N GLN A 252 12.30 1.05 12.44
CA GLN A 252 13.40 0.57 11.59
C GLN A 252 13.15 -0.86 11.13
N VAL A 253 12.61 -1.72 12.00
CA VAL A 253 12.28 -3.11 11.67
C VAL A 253 11.19 -3.16 10.59
N ARG A 254 10.09 -2.39 10.75
CA ARG A 254 9.00 -2.31 9.76
C ARG A 254 9.50 -1.75 8.43
N ARG A 255 10.28 -0.67 8.46
CA ARG A 255 10.89 -0.10 7.25
C ARG A 255 11.82 -1.09 6.55
N GLY A 256 12.66 -1.79 7.30
CA GLY A 256 13.54 -2.83 6.76
C GLY A 256 12.77 -3.98 6.12
N ARG A 257 11.63 -4.41 6.71
CA ARG A 257 10.75 -5.43 6.13
C ARG A 257 10.13 -4.93 4.83
N ARG A 258 9.59 -3.71 4.82
CA ARG A 258 8.99 -3.09 3.63
C ARG A 258 9.99 -2.98 2.47
N LEU A 259 11.20 -2.47 2.73
CA LEU A 259 12.24 -2.35 1.70
C LEU A 259 12.70 -3.72 1.19
N ARG A 260 12.81 -4.72 2.06
CA ARG A 260 13.13 -6.09 1.67
C ARG A 260 12.05 -6.66 0.75
N ARG A 261 10.79 -6.48 1.12
CA ARG A 261 9.65 -6.90 0.29
C ARG A 261 9.67 -6.22 -1.08
N GLU A 262 9.98 -4.93 -1.12
CA GLU A 262 10.14 -4.18 -2.38
C GLU A 262 11.26 -4.76 -3.25
N VAL A 263 12.41 -5.11 -2.66
CA VAL A 263 13.51 -5.77 -3.38
C VAL A 263 13.07 -7.12 -3.94
N GLU A 264 12.35 -7.94 -3.17
CA GLU A 264 11.82 -9.24 -3.65
C GLU A 264 10.89 -9.04 -4.86
N LEU A 265 9.98 -8.06 -4.78
CA LEU A 265 9.05 -7.76 -5.88
C LEU A 265 9.78 -7.25 -7.13
N LEU A 266 10.76 -6.35 -6.97
CA LEU A 266 11.58 -5.82 -8.06
C LEU A 266 12.42 -6.91 -8.73
N ALA A 267 13.03 -7.79 -7.93
CA ALA A 267 13.81 -8.92 -8.43
C ALA A 267 12.92 -9.93 -9.16
N GLY A 268 11.76 -10.26 -8.55
CA GLY A 268 10.76 -11.13 -9.16
C GLY A 268 10.29 -10.60 -10.52
N GLU A 269 10.01 -9.28 -10.61
CA GLU A 269 9.58 -8.67 -11.87
C GLU A 269 10.67 -8.72 -12.97
N GLN A 270 11.93 -8.53 -12.60
CA GLN A 270 13.04 -8.65 -13.56
C GLN A 270 13.18 -10.08 -14.07
N PHE A 271 13.08 -11.06 -13.15
CA PHE A 271 13.09 -12.48 -13.51
C PHE A 271 11.90 -12.84 -14.41
N ASP A 272 10.67 -12.41 -14.06
CA ASP A 272 9.47 -12.65 -14.86
C ASP A 272 9.58 -12.07 -16.27
N ARG A 273 10.16 -10.86 -16.39
CA ARG A 273 10.39 -10.22 -17.70
C ARG A 273 11.34 -11.05 -18.55
N TRP A 274 12.48 -11.41 -18.00
CA TRP A 274 13.47 -12.28 -18.64
C TRP A 274 12.85 -13.61 -19.06
N LEU A 275 12.11 -14.24 -18.14
CA LEU A 275 11.47 -15.54 -18.39
C LEU A 275 10.47 -15.46 -19.55
N ARG A 276 9.63 -14.42 -19.58
CA ARG A 276 8.67 -14.21 -20.68
C ARG A 276 9.34 -13.98 -22.02
N GLU A 277 10.42 -13.21 -22.05
CA GLU A 277 11.22 -13.00 -23.27
C GLU A 277 11.86 -14.31 -23.74
N ARG A 278 12.42 -15.07 -22.82
CA ARG A 278 13.05 -16.37 -23.12
C ARG A 278 12.03 -17.39 -23.61
N LEU A 279 10.86 -17.50 -22.97
CA LEU A 279 9.76 -18.38 -23.40
C LEU A 279 9.21 -17.98 -24.79
N ARG A 280 9.20 -16.69 -25.13
CA ARG A 280 8.82 -16.26 -26.49
C ARG A 280 9.86 -16.72 -27.52
N ALA A 281 11.12 -16.59 -27.21
CA ALA A 281 12.19 -17.08 -28.07
C ALA A 281 12.10 -18.62 -28.25
N LEU A 282 11.87 -19.36 -27.17
CA LEU A 282 11.70 -20.82 -27.22
C LEU A 282 10.51 -21.30 -28.06
N ARG A 283 9.44 -20.51 -28.22
CA ARG A 283 8.35 -20.83 -29.17
C ARG A 283 8.81 -20.85 -30.61
N ALA A 284 9.86 -20.11 -30.96
CA ALA A 284 10.52 -20.12 -32.27
C ALA A 284 11.67 -21.14 -32.37
N GLU A 285 12.00 -21.82 -31.27
CA GLU A 285 13.06 -22.82 -31.18
C GLU A 285 12.45 -24.23 -31.00
N ARG A 286 13.26 -25.25 -31.26
CA ARG A 286 12.90 -26.67 -31.17
C ARG A 286 12.33 -27.10 -29.82
N ALA A 287 12.71 -26.43 -28.71
CA ALA A 287 12.19 -26.72 -27.37
C ALA A 287 10.69 -26.55 -27.22
N GLY A 288 10.06 -25.66 -28.00
CA GLY A 288 8.61 -25.51 -28.04
C GLY A 288 7.90 -26.70 -28.68
N GLU A 289 8.50 -27.27 -29.74
CA GLU A 289 8.03 -28.48 -30.42
C GLU A 289 8.21 -29.71 -29.54
N GLU A 290 9.34 -29.85 -28.84
CA GLU A 290 9.63 -30.95 -27.91
C GLU A 290 8.63 -30.99 -26.72
N LEU A 291 8.20 -29.82 -26.19
CA LEU A 291 7.15 -29.75 -25.16
C LEU A 291 5.80 -30.25 -25.68
N VAL A 292 5.42 -29.83 -26.90
CA VAL A 292 4.14 -30.27 -27.51
C VAL A 292 4.18 -31.76 -27.84
N ALA A 293 5.31 -32.25 -28.32
CA ALA A 293 5.56 -33.67 -28.61
C ALA A 293 5.70 -34.53 -27.33
N ARG A 294 5.76 -33.93 -26.14
CA ARG A 294 6.02 -34.58 -24.85
C ARG A 294 7.41 -35.27 -24.76
N GLU A 295 8.35 -34.80 -25.53
CA GLU A 295 9.74 -35.24 -25.48
C GLU A 295 10.53 -34.53 -24.39
N LEU A 296 10.07 -33.34 -23.98
CA LEU A 296 10.60 -32.55 -22.87
C LEU A 296 9.45 -32.25 -21.88
N ASP A 297 9.66 -32.49 -20.60
CA ASP A 297 8.69 -32.14 -19.57
C ASP A 297 8.86 -30.69 -19.09
N PRO A 298 7.78 -30.03 -18.58
CA PRO A 298 7.84 -28.65 -18.12
C PRO A 298 8.82 -28.40 -16.97
N GLY A 299 9.03 -29.41 -16.10
CA GLY A 299 9.96 -29.29 -14.95
C GLY A 299 11.41 -29.22 -15.39
N SER A 300 11.80 -30.10 -16.33
CA SER A 300 13.15 -30.09 -16.92
C SER A 300 13.44 -28.79 -17.67
N LEU A 301 12.46 -28.27 -18.43
CA LEU A 301 12.62 -26.98 -19.08
C LEU A 301 12.76 -25.84 -18.07
N ALA A 302 11.94 -25.83 -17.03
CA ALA A 302 12.02 -24.81 -15.98
C ALA A 302 13.40 -24.83 -15.28
N ALA A 303 13.91 -26.02 -14.94
CA ALA A 303 15.23 -26.17 -14.35
C ALA A 303 16.35 -25.61 -15.26
N ARG A 304 16.27 -25.92 -16.55
CA ARG A 304 17.23 -25.40 -17.55
C ARG A 304 17.17 -23.85 -17.62
N LEU A 305 15.99 -23.26 -17.63
CA LEU A 305 15.83 -21.81 -17.67
C LEU A 305 16.37 -21.14 -16.39
N VAL A 306 16.19 -21.75 -15.23
CA VAL A 306 16.78 -21.25 -13.98
C VAL A 306 18.31 -21.28 -14.04
N GLU A 307 18.91 -22.34 -14.58
CA GLU A 307 20.37 -22.41 -14.75
C GLU A 307 20.88 -21.38 -15.78
N GLU A 308 20.16 -21.16 -16.88
CA GLU A 308 20.46 -20.08 -17.83
C GLU A 308 20.46 -18.70 -17.15
N PHE A 309 19.46 -18.43 -16.29
CA PHE A 309 19.37 -17.18 -15.53
C PHE A 309 20.54 -17.02 -14.56
N ARG A 310 20.91 -18.08 -13.84
CA ARG A 310 22.07 -18.07 -12.93
C ARG A 310 23.40 -17.81 -13.66
N ALA A 311 23.50 -18.31 -14.86
CA ALA A 311 24.71 -18.11 -15.67
C ALA A 311 24.91 -16.65 -16.13
N LEU A 312 23.80 -15.86 -16.23
CA LEU A 312 23.89 -14.44 -16.58
C LEU A 312 24.52 -13.58 -15.47
N ASP A 313 24.48 -14.05 -14.21
CA ASP A 313 25.00 -13.32 -13.04
C ASP A 313 26.46 -13.71 -12.70
N GLN A 314 27.07 -14.65 -13.44
CA GLN A 314 28.48 -14.97 -13.26
C GLN A 314 29.33 -13.92 -13.99
N PRO A 315 30.13 -13.10 -13.26
CA PRO A 315 31.09 -12.22 -13.92
C PRO A 315 31.98 -13.07 -14.81
N ALA A 316 32.10 -12.69 -16.08
CA ALA A 316 33.02 -13.32 -17.00
C ALA A 316 34.40 -13.43 -16.32
N GLN A 317 34.78 -14.65 -15.96
CA GLN A 317 36.14 -14.92 -15.50
C GLN A 317 37.09 -14.49 -16.62
N ARG A 318 37.65 -13.30 -16.46
CA ARG A 318 38.79 -12.84 -17.22
C ARG A 318 40.02 -12.81 -16.32
#